data_0836e21fded9c1b89f69255c173b9b15
#
_entry.id   0836e21fded9c1b89f69255c173b9b15
#
_cell.length_a   1.000
_cell.length_b   1.000
_cell.length_c   1.000
_cell.angle_alpha   90.00
_cell.angle_beta   90.00
_cell.angle_gamma   90.00
#
_symmetry.space_group_name_H-M   'P 1'
#
loop_
_entity.id
_entity.type
_entity.pdbx_description
1 polymer ?
#
loop_
_entity_poly.entity_id
_entity_poly.type
_entity_poly.pdbx_seq_one_letter_code
_entity_poly.pdbx_strand_id
1 'polypeptide(L)'
;MALSEPALPLGGVTPHRTENYRSDHLLVANMVERGSKVLDVGCGDGDLLQLLESRGIDGRGIELSREGVNRCVAKGLAVVQGDADTDLVNYPDDAFDYVILSQTLQATRQPRVVLENLLRIGRRAIVSFPNFGFWRMRLQLLIGGHRTRRSRERRRPR
;
A
#
# COMPACT_ATOMS: atom_id res chain seq x y z
N MET A 1 -33.90 10.92 48.58
CA MET A 1 -34.26 11.31 47.20
C MET A 1 -32.97 11.36 46.38
N ALA A 2 -32.60 10.24 45.80
CA ALA A 2 -31.34 10.09 45.07
C ALA A 2 -31.64 10.23 43.59
N LEU A 3 -31.02 11.22 42.92
CA LEU A 3 -31.13 11.42 41.48
C LEU A 3 -30.11 10.49 40.81
N SER A 4 -30.61 9.52 40.07
CA SER A 4 -29.83 8.65 39.23
C SER A 4 -29.43 9.39 37.93
N GLU A 5 -28.13 9.55 37.71
CA GLU A 5 -27.60 10.03 36.40
C GLU A 5 -27.85 8.98 35.29
N PRO A 6 -28.23 9.43 34.10
CA PRO A 6 -28.34 8.52 32.97
C PRO A 6 -26.94 8.20 32.43
N ALA A 7 -26.60 6.93 32.30
CA ALA A 7 -25.40 6.44 31.66
C ALA A 7 -25.40 6.82 30.17
N LEU A 8 -24.31 7.47 29.73
CA LEU A 8 -24.05 7.74 28.31
C LEU A 8 -23.90 6.42 27.52
N PRO A 9 -24.50 6.28 26.33
CA PRO A 9 -24.31 5.09 25.54
C PRO A 9 -22.88 5.04 25.02
N LEU A 10 -22.17 3.95 25.35
CA LEU A 10 -20.88 3.60 24.76
C LEU A 10 -21.08 3.51 23.24
N GLY A 11 -20.37 4.38 22.50
CA GLY A 11 -20.40 4.42 21.05
C GLY A 11 -20.09 3.05 20.47
N GLY A 12 -21.13 2.41 19.92
CA GLY A 12 -21.01 1.16 19.19
C GLY A 12 -20.15 1.36 17.98
N VAL A 13 -18.97 0.75 17.96
CA VAL A 13 -18.21 0.55 16.73
C VAL A 13 -19.07 -0.34 15.83
N THR A 14 -19.73 0.24 14.83
CA THR A 14 -20.46 -0.51 13.82
C THR A 14 -19.46 -1.43 13.13
N PRO A 15 -19.72 -2.76 13.04
CA PRO A 15 -18.87 -3.64 12.28
C PRO A 15 -18.95 -3.21 10.80
N HIS A 16 -17.86 -2.67 10.26
CA HIS A 16 -17.76 -2.38 8.84
C HIS A 16 -17.98 -3.66 8.06
N ARG A 17 -19.03 -3.67 7.22
CA ARG A 17 -19.42 -4.75 6.34
C ARG A 17 -18.24 -5.15 5.44
N THR A 18 -17.64 -6.29 5.71
CA THR A 18 -16.57 -6.91 4.91
C THR A 18 -17.06 -7.43 3.55
N GLU A 19 -18.35 -7.32 3.27
CA GLU A 19 -19.01 -7.96 2.13
C GLU A 19 -18.79 -7.29 0.77
N ASN A 20 -18.09 -6.14 0.71
CA ASN A 20 -18.01 -5.35 -0.53
C ASN A 20 -16.59 -5.10 -1.05
N TYR A 21 -15.55 -5.66 -0.40
CA TYR A 21 -14.19 -5.48 -0.89
C TYR A 21 -13.83 -6.53 -1.94
N ARG A 22 -13.07 -6.12 -2.95
CA ARG A 22 -12.51 -7.02 -3.96
C ARG A 22 -11.63 -8.06 -3.28
N SER A 23 -11.62 -9.28 -3.81
CA SER A 23 -10.86 -10.40 -3.24
C SER A 23 -9.34 -10.16 -3.20
N ASP A 24 -8.81 -9.39 -4.16
CA ASP A 24 -7.40 -8.98 -4.17
C ASP A 24 -7.07 -7.99 -3.05
N HIS A 25 -7.97 -7.05 -2.72
CA HIS A 25 -7.79 -6.14 -1.59
C HIS A 25 -7.73 -6.90 -0.26
N LEU A 26 -8.58 -7.91 -0.08
CA LEU A 26 -8.57 -8.76 1.12
C LEU A 26 -7.25 -9.53 1.23
N LEU A 27 -6.73 -10.06 0.13
CA LEU A 27 -5.44 -10.77 0.11
C LEU A 27 -4.29 -9.82 0.46
N VAL A 28 -4.23 -8.64 -0.15
CA VAL A 28 -3.21 -7.63 0.12
C VAL A 28 -3.25 -7.19 1.59
N ALA A 29 -4.44 -6.88 2.11
CA ALA A 29 -4.60 -6.45 3.49
C ALA A 29 -4.24 -7.55 4.52
N ASN A 30 -4.33 -8.84 4.14
CA ASN A 30 -3.88 -9.97 4.98
C ASN A 30 -2.35 -10.14 4.98
N MET A 31 -1.63 -9.53 4.03
CA MET A 31 -0.16 -9.58 3.95
C MET A 31 0.50 -8.46 4.76
N VAL A 32 -0.26 -7.44 5.14
CA VAL A 32 0.23 -6.26 5.86
C VAL A 32 0.07 -6.44 7.36
N GLU A 33 1.14 -6.20 8.10
CA GLU A 33 1.13 -6.27 9.57
C GLU A 33 0.39 -5.07 10.17
N ARG A 34 -0.33 -5.28 11.27
CA ARG A 34 -1.02 -4.19 11.99
C ARG A 34 -0.01 -3.16 12.51
N GLY A 35 -0.41 -1.90 12.49
CA GLY A 35 0.44 -0.79 12.91
C GLY A 35 1.50 -0.38 11.90
N SER A 36 1.57 -1.05 10.74
CA SER A 36 2.47 -0.68 9.65
C SER A 36 2.04 0.62 8.98
N LYS A 37 3.03 1.32 8.42
CA LYS A 37 2.84 2.47 7.56
C LYS A 37 2.89 2.05 6.09
N VAL A 38 1.82 2.31 5.35
CA VAL A 38 1.61 1.82 3.99
C VAL A 38 1.43 2.97 3.00
N LEU A 39 2.07 2.88 1.83
CA LEU A 39 1.76 3.72 0.67
C LEU A 39 1.06 2.87 -0.40
N ASP A 40 -0.16 3.25 -0.78
CA ASP A 40 -0.91 2.66 -1.90
C ASP A 40 -0.77 3.54 -3.13
N VAL A 41 -0.10 3.01 -4.16
CA VAL A 41 0.22 3.73 -5.40
C VAL A 41 -0.85 3.44 -6.44
N GLY A 42 -1.57 4.49 -6.88
CA GLY A 42 -2.75 4.37 -7.73
C GLY A 42 -3.95 3.84 -6.94
N CYS A 43 -4.23 4.48 -5.81
CA CYS A 43 -5.23 4.00 -4.85
C CYS A 43 -6.70 4.10 -5.33
N GLY A 44 -6.94 4.74 -6.47
CA GLY A 44 -8.28 4.86 -7.07
C GLY A 44 -9.30 5.50 -6.15
N ASP A 45 -10.34 4.78 -5.81
CA ASP A 45 -11.42 5.24 -4.92
C ASP A 45 -11.11 5.05 -3.42
N GLY A 46 -9.92 4.52 -3.10
CA GLY A 46 -9.44 4.33 -1.74
C GLY A 46 -10.01 3.11 -1.01
N ASP A 47 -10.62 2.16 -1.70
CA ASP A 47 -11.24 1.00 -1.05
C ASP A 47 -10.22 0.13 -0.30
N LEU A 48 -9.01 -0.04 -0.86
CA LEU A 48 -7.94 -0.74 -0.16
C LEU A 48 -7.48 0.05 1.07
N LEU A 49 -7.30 1.37 0.95
CA LEU A 49 -6.91 2.23 2.08
C LEU A 49 -7.94 2.16 3.22
N GLN A 50 -9.23 2.21 2.89
CA GLN A 50 -10.31 2.10 3.87
C GLN A 50 -10.26 0.74 4.60
N LEU A 51 -9.98 -0.34 3.86
CA LEU A 51 -9.80 -1.67 4.45
C LEU A 51 -8.58 -1.73 5.37
N LEU A 52 -7.45 -1.12 4.98
CA LEU A 52 -6.23 -1.06 5.78
C LEU A 52 -6.45 -0.27 7.09
N GLU A 53 -7.09 0.90 7.01
CA GLU A 53 -7.43 1.70 8.19
C GLU A 53 -8.36 0.95 9.16
N SER A 54 -9.36 0.22 8.65
CA SER A 54 -10.26 -0.60 9.48
C SER A 54 -9.52 -1.68 10.28
N ARG A 55 -8.29 -2.02 9.86
CA ARG A 55 -7.41 -3.00 10.51
C ARG A 55 -6.33 -2.37 11.39
N GLY A 56 -6.35 -1.05 11.54
CA GLY A 56 -5.36 -0.31 12.34
C GLY A 56 -4.01 -0.16 11.64
N ILE A 57 -4.00 -0.01 10.33
CA ILE A 57 -2.84 0.22 9.48
C ILE A 57 -2.85 1.69 9.02
N ASP A 58 -1.72 2.42 9.14
CA ASP A 58 -1.58 3.81 8.67
C ASP A 58 -1.44 3.82 7.14
N GLY A 59 -2.56 3.89 6.43
CA GLY A 59 -2.63 3.91 4.98
C GLY A 59 -2.54 5.32 4.41
N ARG A 60 -1.67 5.51 3.41
CA ARG A 60 -1.57 6.73 2.62
C ARG A 60 -1.64 6.39 1.15
N GLY A 61 -2.23 7.25 0.33
CA GLY A 61 -2.40 7.02 -1.10
C GLY A 61 -1.76 8.10 -1.96
N ILE A 62 -1.35 7.69 -3.16
CA ILE A 62 -1.08 8.59 -4.29
C ILE A 62 -1.99 8.18 -5.45
N GLU A 63 -2.68 9.14 -6.05
CA GLU A 63 -3.64 8.89 -7.12
C GLU A 63 -3.53 9.97 -8.19
N LEU A 64 -3.50 9.56 -9.46
CA LEU A 64 -3.38 10.46 -10.61
C LEU A 64 -4.67 11.24 -10.87
N SER A 65 -5.80 10.57 -10.77
CA SER A 65 -7.12 11.14 -11.08
C SER A 65 -7.61 12.05 -9.96
N ARG A 66 -7.93 13.28 -10.30
CA ARG A 66 -8.50 14.24 -9.37
C ARG A 66 -9.83 13.75 -8.77
N GLU A 67 -10.64 13.05 -9.57
CA GLU A 67 -11.89 12.44 -9.11
C GLU A 67 -11.65 11.36 -8.08
N GLY A 68 -10.62 10.51 -8.29
CA GLY A 68 -10.18 9.49 -7.32
C GLY A 68 -9.77 10.12 -6.00
N VAL A 69 -8.89 11.14 -6.06
CA VAL A 69 -8.47 11.89 -4.88
C VAL A 69 -9.67 12.48 -4.13
N ASN A 70 -10.60 13.12 -4.84
CA ASN A 70 -11.79 13.71 -4.22
C ASN A 70 -12.66 12.65 -3.52
N ARG A 71 -12.82 11.46 -4.12
CA ARG A 71 -13.55 10.34 -3.48
C ARG A 71 -12.86 9.85 -2.22
N CYS A 72 -11.54 9.73 -2.25
CA CYS A 72 -10.74 9.35 -1.08
C CYS A 72 -10.86 10.37 0.05
N VAL A 73 -10.70 11.66 -0.26
CA VAL A 73 -10.84 12.75 0.72
C VAL A 73 -12.23 12.80 1.32
N ALA A 74 -13.28 12.59 0.50
CA ALA A 74 -14.66 12.49 0.99
C ALA A 74 -14.89 11.33 1.97
N LYS A 75 -14.07 10.26 1.89
CA LYS A 75 -14.04 9.14 2.84
C LYS A 75 -13.14 9.39 4.06
N GLY A 76 -12.45 10.54 4.14
CA GLY A 76 -11.51 10.89 5.21
C GLY A 76 -10.11 10.26 5.05
N LEU A 77 -9.80 9.69 3.89
CA LEU A 77 -8.53 9.00 3.64
C LEU A 77 -7.39 9.98 3.32
N ALA A 78 -6.18 9.65 3.76
CA ALA A 78 -4.97 10.43 3.52
C ALA A 78 -4.41 10.16 2.13
N VAL A 79 -4.82 10.94 1.12
CA VAL A 79 -4.42 10.76 -0.28
C VAL A 79 -3.91 12.07 -0.86
N VAL A 80 -2.87 12.00 -1.68
CA VAL A 80 -2.34 13.12 -2.47
C VAL A 80 -2.53 12.86 -3.96
N GLN A 81 -2.73 13.93 -4.74
CA GLN A 81 -2.71 13.82 -6.19
C GLN A 81 -1.27 13.72 -6.67
N GLY A 82 -0.96 12.74 -7.54
CA GLY A 82 0.36 12.57 -8.12
C GLY A 82 0.42 11.47 -9.17
N ASP A 83 1.45 11.53 -10.00
CA ASP A 83 1.75 10.56 -11.05
C ASP A 83 2.85 9.59 -10.55
N ALA A 84 2.55 8.29 -10.54
CA ALA A 84 3.51 7.26 -10.14
C ALA A 84 4.78 7.25 -11.01
N ASP A 85 4.69 7.67 -12.26
CA ASP A 85 5.85 7.72 -13.18
C ASP A 85 6.84 8.86 -12.85
N THR A 86 6.40 9.94 -12.17
CA THR A 86 7.21 11.14 -11.95
C THR A 86 7.40 11.51 -10.49
N ASP A 87 6.43 11.24 -9.64
CA ASP A 87 6.39 11.82 -8.29
C ASP A 87 6.94 10.88 -7.22
N LEU A 88 7.04 9.58 -7.49
CA LEU A 88 7.62 8.62 -6.53
C LEU A 88 9.07 8.94 -6.19
N VAL A 89 9.82 9.57 -7.08
CA VAL A 89 11.22 9.99 -6.85
C VAL A 89 11.35 10.97 -5.66
N ASN A 90 10.30 11.71 -5.35
CA ASN A 90 10.28 12.70 -4.26
C ASN A 90 10.06 12.09 -2.87
N TYR A 91 9.70 10.81 -2.79
CA TYR A 91 9.54 10.12 -1.51
C TYR A 91 10.90 9.69 -0.96
N PRO A 92 11.12 9.82 0.37
CA PRO A 92 12.36 9.34 0.99
C PRO A 92 12.51 7.82 0.91
N ASP A 93 13.75 7.34 0.99
CA ASP A 93 14.06 5.92 1.09
C ASP A 93 13.51 5.37 2.41
N ASP A 94 13.02 4.11 2.40
CA ASP A 94 12.51 3.40 3.58
C ASP A 94 11.42 4.16 4.36
N ALA A 95 10.68 5.07 3.70
CA ALA A 95 9.66 5.91 4.33
C ALA A 95 8.42 5.13 4.80
N PHE A 96 8.20 3.94 4.24
CA PHE A 96 7.06 3.07 4.52
C PHE A 96 7.49 1.63 4.80
N ASP A 97 6.71 0.93 5.62
CA ASP A 97 6.93 -0.50 5.86
C ASP A 97 6.50 -1.34 4.65
N TYR A 98 5.42 -0.90 3.98
CA TYR A 98 4.93 -1.50 2.74
C TYR A 98 4.61 -0.43 1.71
N VAL A 99 4.94 -0.71 0.45
CA VAL A 99 4.42 0.03 -0.71
C VAL A 99 3.64 -0.93 -1.58
N ILE A 100 2.40 -0.56 -1.89
CA ILE A 100 1.46 -1.39 -2.64
C ILE A 100 1.22 -0.75 -4.00
N LEU A 101 1.24 -1.56 -5.06
CA LEU A 101 0.81 -1.18 -6.40
C LEU A 101 -0.24 -2.19 -6.87
N SER A 102 -1.52 -1.83 -6.73
CA SER A 102 -2.62 -2.71 -7.07
C SER A 102 -3.16 -2.38 -8.45
N GLN A 103 -2.96 -3.31 -9.43
CA GLN A 103 -3.49 -3.25 -10.80
C GLN A 103 -3.14 -1.99 -11.60
N THR A 104 -2.18 -1.19 -11.16
CA THR A 104 -1.81 0.09 -11.78
C THR A 104 -0.59 -0.02 -12.68
N LEU A 105 0.26 -1.06 -12.51
CA LEU A 105 1.54 -1.17 -13.21
C LEU A 105 1.41 -1.10 -14.74
N GLN A 106 0.37 -1.71 -15.30
CA GLN A 106 0.14 -1.69 -16.76
C GLN A 106 -0.32 -0.32 -17.28
N ALA A 107 -0.72 0.58 -16.42
CA ALA A 107 -1.08 1.95 -16.79
C ALA A 107 0.12 2.90 -16.69
N THR A 108 1.26 2.47 -16.12
CA THR A 108 2.48 3.27 -16.02
C THR A 108 3.26 3.25 -17.34
N ARG A 109 3.91 4.37 -17.66
CA ARG A 109 4.73 4.52 -18.87
C ARG A 109 6.13 3.92 -18.69
N GLN A 110 6.63 3.91 -17.46
CA GLN A 110 7.96 3.45 -17.08
C GLN A 110 7.90 2.41 -15.95
N PRO A 111 7.32 1.22 -16.17
CA PRO A 111 7.03 0.27 -15.11
C PRO A 111 8.29 -0.18 -14.34
N ARG A 112 9.44 -0.24 -15.00
CA ARG A 112 10.71 -0.57 -14.35
C ARG A 112 11.11 0.49 -13.33
N VAL A 113 11.05 1.78 -13.72
CA VAL A 113 11.40 2.90 -12.83
C VAL A 113 10.44 2.97 -11.64
N VAL A 114 9.15 2.73 -11.90
CA VAL A 114 8.15 2.66 -10.84
C VAL A 114 8.49 1.55 -9.85
N LEU A 115 8.77 0.33 -10.31
CA LEU A 115 9.15 -0.80 -9.44
C LEU A 115 10.43 -0.53 -8.64
N GLU A 116 11.45 0.09 -9.25
CA GLU A 116 12.69 0.50 -8.55
C GLU A 116 12.38 1.50 -7.42
N ASN A 117 11.48 2.46 -7.67
CA ASN A 117 11.05 3.41 -6.64
C ASN A 117 10.21 2.74 -5.53
N LEU A 118 9.31 1.80 -5.85
CA LEU A 118 8.58 1.07 -4.81
C LEU A 118 9.53 0.36 -3.84
N LEU A 119 10.59 -0.28 -4.38
CA LEU A 119 11.60 -0.99 -3.59
C LEU A 119 12.54 -0.05 -2.82
N ARG A 120 12.67 1.19 -3.23
CA ARG A 120 13.43 2.22 -2.54
C ARG A 120 12.63 2.84 -1.40
N ILE A 121 11.36 3.14 -1.65
CA ILE A 121 10.48 3.86 -0.72
C ILE A 121 10.00 2.94 0.41
N GLY A 122 9.75 1.66 0.10
CA GLY A 122 9.21 0.69 1.05
C GLY A 122 10.19 -0.42 1.39
N ARG A 123 10.18 -0.82 2.65
CA ARG A 123 10.91 -2.01 3.10
C ARG A 123 10.42 -3.28 2.43
N ARG A 124 9.14 -3.30 2.05
CA ARG A 124 8.48 -4.40 1.33
C ARG A 124 7.58 -3.81 0.24
N ALA A 125 7.57 -4.41 -0.94
CA ALA A 125 6.68 -4.02 -2.03
C ALA A 125 5.69 -5.16 -2.34
N ILE A 126 4.40 -4.81 -2.49
CA ILE A 126 3.33 -5.71 -2.91
C ILE A 126 2.81 -5.22 -4.25
N VAL A 127 2.96 -6.04 -5.28
CA VAL A 127 2.45 -5.72 -6.62
C VAL A 127 1.40 -6.74 -7.02
N SER A 128 0.20 -6.29 -7.35
CA SER A 128 -0.86 -7.15 -7.88
C SER A 128 -1.15 -6.84 -9.34
N PHE A 129 -1.44 -7.90 -10.10
CA PHE A 129 -1.80 -7.80 -11.51
C PHE A 129 -3.24 -8.27 -11.70
N PRO A 130 -3.99 -7.67 -12.63
CA PRO A 130 -5.30 -8.21 -13.00
C PRO A 130 -5.13 -9.63 -13.54
N ASN A 131 -5.95 -10.54 -13.04
CA ASN A 131 -5.93 -11.93 -13.47
C ASN A 131 -6.68 -12.06 -14.80
N PHE A 132 -5.99 -11.93 -15.92
CA PHE A 132 -6.54 -12.30 -17.21
C PHE A 132 -6.51 -13.83 -17.37
N GLY A 133 -7.50 -14.52 -16.79
CA GLY A 133 -7.68 -15.96 -16.96
C GLY A 133 -6.71 -16.83 -16.16
N PHE A 134 -7.22 -17.48 -15.13
CA PHE A 134 -6.71 -18.68 -14.48
C PHE A 134 -5.18 -18.83 -14.29
N TRP A 135 -4.48 -17.88 -13.61
CA TRP A 135 -3.15 -18.18 -13.07
C TRP A 135 -2.90 -17.44 -11.77
N ARG A 136 -2.71 -18.19 -10.71
CA ARG A 136 -2.18 -17.78 -9.41
C ARG A 136 -0.71 -17.34 -9.58
N MET A 137 -0.46 -16.13 -9.99
CA MET A 137 0.89 -15.57 -9.85
C MET A 137 0.90 -14.58 -8.69
N ARG A 138 1.20 -15.08 -7.51
CA ARG A 138 1.68 -14.27 -6.40
C ARG A 138 3.16 -13.97 -6.69
N LEU A 139 3.48 -12.82 -7.19
CA LEU A 139 4.85 -12.33 -7.16
C LEU A 139 5.03 -11.57 -5.85
N GLN A 140 5.34 -12.32 -4.79
CA GLN A 140 5.82 -11.76 -3.53
C GLN A 140 7.32 -11.54 -3.70
N LEU A 141 7.72 -10.34 -4.12
CA LEU A 141 9.12 -9.91 -4.13
C LEU A 141 9.53 -9.61 -2.69
N LEU A 142 9.86 -10.66 -1.93
CA LEU A 142 10.65 -10.54 -0.71
C LEU A 142 12.10 -10.28 -1.13
N ILE A 143 12.44 -9.03 -1.39
CA ILE A 143 13.85 -8.64 -1.46
C ILE A 143 14.26 -8.22 -0.05
N GLY A 144 14.51 -9.25 0.78
CA GLY A 144 15.40 -9.10 1.91
C GLY A 144 16.79 -8.76 1.35
N GLY A 145 17.32 -7.57 1.69
CA GLY A 145 18.61 -7.10 1.19
C GLY A 145 19.76 -8.03 1.55
N HIS A 146 20.11 -8.95 0.67
CA HIS A 146 21.40 -9.61 0.67
C HIS A 146 22.30 -8.86 -0.30
N ARG A 147 22.99 -7.85 0.25
CA ARG A 147 24.21 -7.34 -0.35
C ARG A 147 25.21 -8.50 -0.43
N THR A 148 25.26 -9.20 -1.52
CA THR A 148 26.39 -10.08 -1.83
C THR A 148 27.62 -9.22 -2.02
N ARG A 149 28.41 -9.16 -0.97
CA ARG A 149 29.76 -8.60 -0.96
C ARG A 149 30.59 -9.41 -1.95
N ARG A 150 30.76 -8.93 -3.17
CA ARG A 150 31.68 -9.50 -4.15
C ARG A 150 33.08 -9.38 -3.60
N SER A 151 33.63 -10.49 -3.10
CA SER A 151 35.04 -10.62 -2.74
C SER A 151 35.87 -10.39 -3.99
N ARG A 152 36.60 -9.27 -4.00
CA ARG A 152 37.64 -9.00 -4.99
C ARG A 152 38.81 -9.92 -4.68
N GLU A 153 38.89 -11.03 -5.40
CA GLU A 153 40.06 -11.89 -5.44
C GLU A 153 41.21 -11.13 -6.08
N ARG A 154 42.18 -10.72 -5.26
CA ARG A 154 43.43 -10.12 -5.71
C ARG A 154 44.28 -11.24 -6.32
N ARG A 155 44.38 -11.28 -7.65
CA ARG A 155 45.42 -12.02 -8.34
C ARG A 155 46.77 -11.33 -8.05
N ARG A 156 47.68 -12.05 -7.39
CA ARG A 156 49.11 -11.71 -7.31
C ARG A 156 49.79 -12.05 -8.63
N PRO A 157 50.62 -11.20 -9.22
CA PRO A 157 51.50 -11.56 -10.31
C PRO A 157 52.73 -12.27 -9.78
N ARG A 158 53.21 -13.25 -10.54
CA ARG A 158 54.56 -13.81 -10.43
C ARG A 158 55.55 -12.96 -11.14
#